data_6cf673dd5d7f9d5fbdcfcb3eb9df48c1
#
_entry.id   6cf673dd5d7f9d5fbdcfcb3eb9df48c1
#
_cell.length_a   1.000
_cell.length_b   1.000
_cell.length_c   1.000
_cell.angle_alpha   90.00
_cell.angle_beta   90.00
_cell.angle_gamma   90.00
#
_symmetry.space_group_name_H-M   'P 1'
#
loop_
_entity.id
_entity.type
_entity.pdbx_description
1 polymer ?
#
loop_
_entity_poly.entity_id
_entity_poly.type
_entity_poly.pdbx_seq_one_letter_code
_entity_poly.pdbx_strand_id
1 'polypeptide(L)'
;VTSVENPHIIKTALATFEMYWNSPNFEDFRIGGIEKFNKEIHRNIFHTEAADFVYQRYTLLPHQKQILDKLRVEREDRGNFKNLIVAATGTGKTVISAFDYQEFARTHSRARILFTAHREEILRQSLNTYRSVLQDANFGTLWVGSNRPQEASEYEHLFVSISMFNSRFEEFFALLDSDFYDYIVIDEAHHSQADSYRKLFDHFQPQLLVGLTATPERMDGKDLRPDFGNRISAEIRLPQALQAGLLTPFQYLCISDDTDLSDDSLWSGQKYNIERLADKLCAKTRAQLIVDALHKYLADEYTCRALCFCVNKRHADFMAEQLRLYGFNAQSLTSDTPADERKQLAKDLREGTLHYLCVVDIFNEG
;
A
#
# COMPACT_ATOMS: atom_id res chain seq x y z
N VAL A 1 -12.11 -13.70 39.25
CA VAL A 1 -12.07 -12.61 40.23
C VAL A 1 -13.34 -12.68 41.05
N THR A 2 -13.24 -12.94 42.34
CA THR A 2 -14.39 -12.99 43.23
C THR A 2 -14.50 -11.70 44.00
N SER A 3 -15.74 -11.35 44.46
CA SER A 3 -16.00 -10.17 45.30
C SER A 3 -15.27 -10.23 46.64
N VAL A 4 -14.92 -11.42 47.10
CA VAL A 4 -14.21 -11.68 48.37
C VAL A 4 -12.70 -11.39 48.22
N GLU A 5 -12.11 -11.75 47.08
CA GLU A 5 -10.68 -11.59 46.85
C GLU A 5 -10.30 -10.16 46.39
N ASN A 6 -11.19 -9.51 45.62
CA ASN A 6 -10.91 -8.20 45.04
C ASN A 6 -12.15 -7.26 45.06
N PRO A 7 -12.66 -6.86 46.26
CA PRO A 7 -13.88 -6.10 46.38
C PRO A 7 -13.79 -4.70 45.74
N HIS A 8 -12.61 -4.10 45.71
CA HIS A 8 -12.39 -2.80 45.07
C HIS A 8 -12.52 -2.87 43.53
N ILE A 9 -12.08 -3.94 42.89
CA ILE A 9 -12.22 -4.16 41.43
C ILE A 9 -13.69 -4.30 41.07
N ILE A 10 -14.45 -5.09 41.85
CA ILE A 10 -15.87 -5.28 41.63
C ILE A 10 -16.62 -3.95 41.81
N LYS A 11 -16.29 -3.19 42.87
CA LYS A 11 -16.89 -1.87 43.12
C LYS A 11 -16.61 -0.89 41.96
N THR A 12 -15.38 -0.88 41.45
CA THR A 12 -15.01 -0.01 40.31
C THR A 12 -15.73 -0.47 39.04
N ALA A 13 -15.83 -1.78 38.79
CA ALA A 13 -16.54 -2.31 37.62
C ALA A 13 -18.04 -1.95 37.66
N LEU A 14 -18.69 -2.07 38.84
CA LEU A 14 -20.09 -1.69 39.03
C LEU A 14 -20.30 -0.18 38.84
N ALA A 15 -19.45 0.66 39.40
CA ALA A 15 -19.52 2.10 39.21
C ALA A 15 -19.34 2.50 37.74
N THR A 16 -18.40 1.84 37.02
CA THR A 16 -18.20 2.05 35.59
C THR A 16 -19.42 1.58 34.79
N PHE A 17 -20.02 0.43 35.16
CA PHE A 17 -21.22 -0.05 34.51
C PHE A 17 -22.40 0.93 34.72
N GLU A 18 -22.61 1.42 35.93
CA GLU A 18 -23.69 2.39 36.24
C GLU A 18 -23.47 3.72 35.50
N MET A 19 -22.22 4.16 35.38
CA MET A 19 -21.87 5.35 34.62
C MET A 19 -22.24 5.20 33.14
N TYR A 20 -21.92 4.05 32.53
CA TYR A 20 -22.30 3.76 31.16
C TYR A 20 -23.80 3.57 31.00
N TRP A 21 -24.44 2.81 31.92
CA TRP A 21 -25.87 2.53 31.88
C TRP A 21 -26.75 3.80 31.95
N ASN A 22 -26.31 4.79 32.71
CA ASN A 22 -27.00 6.08 32.86
C ASN A 22 -26.48 7.15 31.87
N SER A 23 -25.56 6.82 30.96
CA SER A 23 -25.03 7.76 30.00
C SER A 23 -26.06 8.06 28.90
N PRO A 24 -26.28 9.34 28.53
CA PRO A 24 -27.19 9.71 27.45
C PRO A 24 -26.73 9.20 26.07
N ASN A 25 -25.51 8.66 25.97
CA ASN A 25 -24.98 8.07 24.75
C ASN A 25 -25.42 6.61 24.55
N PHE A 26 -26.11 6.00 25.54
CA PHE A 26 -26.66 4.65 25.42
C PHE A 26 -28.18 4.72 25.31
N GLU A 27 -28.72 4.18 24.24
CA GLU A 27 -30.16 4.06 24.05
C GLU A 27 -30.66 2.71 24.61
N ASP A 28 -31.86 2.72 25.22
CA ASP A 28 -32.52 1.51 25.73
C ASP A 28 -32.86 0.57 24.58
N PHE A 29 -32.33 -0.65 24.61
CA PHE A 29 -32.46 -1.66 23.55
C PHE A 29 -33.84 -2.31 23.60
N ARG A 30 -34.92 -1.55 23.47
CA ARG A 30 -36.29 -2.06 23.37
C ARG A 30 -36.73 -2.19 21.90
N ILE A 31 -37.92 -2.73 21.69
CA ILE A 31 -38.48 -3.22 20.41
C ILE A 31 -38.17 -2.35 19.16
N GLY A 32 -37.98 -1.04 19.28
CA GLY A 32 -37.51 -0.17 18.18
C GLY A 32 -36.01 -0.20 17.90
N GLY A 33 -35.21 -0.70 18.86
CA GLY A 33 -33.75 -0.81 18.72
C GLY A 33 -33.31 -2.05 17.92
N ILE A 34 -34.17 -3.09 17.82
CA ILE A 34 -33.83 -4.33 17.10
C ILE A 34 -33.69 -4.08 15.60
N GLU A 35 -34.56 -3.28 15.01
CA GLU A 35 -34.47 -2.95 13.57
C GLU A 35 -33.23 -2.07 13.29
N LYS A 36 -32.96 -1.09 14.15
CA LYS A 36 -31.77 -0.22 14.07
C LYS A 36 -30.50 -1.05 14.26
N PHE A 37 -30.48 -1.95 15.25
CA PHE A 37 -29.39 -2.87 15.54
C PHE A 37 -29.19 -3.90 14.40
N ASN A 38 -30.25 -4.48 13.87
CA ASN A 38 -30.15 -5.37 12.71
C ASN A 38 -29.66 -4.63 11.47
N LYS A 39 -30.09 -3.38 11.26
CA LYS A 39 -29.60 -2.54 10.17
C LYS A 39 -28.12 -2.22 10.34
N GLU A 40 -27.67 -1.92 11.56
CA GLU A 40 -26.26 -1.71 11.88
C GLU A 40 -25.44 -3.00 11.81
N ILE A 41 -25.98 -4.14 12.27
CA ILE A 41 -25.35 -5.46 12.10
C ILE A 41 -25.28 -5.82 10.62
N HIS A 42 -26.34 -5.65 9.84
CA HIS A 42 -26.29 -5.90 8.39
C HIS A 42 -25.28 -4.99 7.71
N ARG A 43 -25.21 -3.72 8.09
CA ARG A 43 -24.18 -2.78 7.64
C ARG A 43 -22.77 -3.26 7.99
N ASN A 44 -22.57 -3.81 9.19
CA ASN A 44 -21.28 -4.33 9.67
C ASN A 44 -20.95 -5.76 9.16
N ILE A 45 -21.96 -6.62 8.89
CA ILE A 45 -21.73 -7.97 8.36
C ILE A 45 -21.38 -7.94 6.88
N PHE A 46 -21.90 -6.98 6.11
CA PHE A 46 -21.46 -6.78 4.72
C PHE A 46 -20.06 -6.16 4.59
N HIS A 47 -19.52 -5.58 5.67
CA HIS A 47 -18.10 -5.28 5.84
C HIS A 47 -17.40 -6.42 6.60
N THR A 48 -17.47 -7.64 6.05
CA THR A 48 -16.80 -8.85 6.62
C THR A 48 -15.29 -8.68 6.84
N GLU A 49 -14.70 -7.62 6.30
CA GLU A 49 -13.30 -7.24 6.57
C GLU A 49 -13.09 -6.52 7.91
N ALA A 50 -14.14 -5.95 8.51
CA ALA A 50 -14.01 -5.23 9.80
C ALA A 50 -13.99 -6.18 11.02
N ALA A 51 -14.52 -7.39 10.89
CA ALA A 51 -14.56 -8.37 11.99
C ALA A 51 -13.17 -8.91 12.37
N ASP A 52 -12.21 -8.91 11.42
CA ASP A 52 -10.83 -9.36 11.63
C ASP A 52 -9.84 -8.20 11.73
N PHE A 53 -10.32 -6.95 11.81
CA PHE A 53 -9.46 -5.78 11.88
C PHE A 53 -8.82 -5.65 13.25
N VAL A 54 -7.51 -5.86 13.31
CA VAL A 54 -6.71 -5.63 14.51
C VAL A 54 -6.07 -4.25 14.43
N TYR A 55 -6.41 -3.36 15.37
CA TYR A 55 -5.78 -2.05 15.47
C TYR A 55 -4.27 -2.18 15.68
N GLN A 56 -3.50 -1.72 14.73
CA GLN A 56 -2.07 -1.53 14.90
C GLN A 56 -1.82 -0.14 15.48
N ARG A 57 -1.20 -0.07 16.66
CA ARG A 57 -0.87 1.23 17.26
C ARG A 57 0.30 1.86 16.54
N TYR A 58 0.03 2.89 15.75
CA TYR A 58 1.07 3.69 15.11
C TYR A 58 1.50 4.84 16.02
N THR A 59 2.81 5.05 16.09
CA THR A 59 3.43 6.21 16.72
C THR A 59 4.34 6.85 15.70
N LEU A 60 4.23 8.17 15.50
CA LEU A 60 5.09 8.89 14.57
C LEU A 60 6.56 8.80 14.96
N LEU A 61 7.35 8.29 14.06
CA LEU A 61 8.81 8.29 14.17
C LEU A 61 9.38 9.71 13.94
N PRO A 62 10.59 10.02 14.43
CA PRO A 62 11.17 11.37 14.31
C PRO A 62 11.20 11.92 12.88
N HIS A 63 11.59 11.11 11.90
CA HIS A 63 11.63 11.52 10.49
C HIS A 63 10.23 11.79 9.92
N GLN A 64 9.20 11.05 10.35
CA GLN A 64 7.81 11.26 9.94
C GLN A 64 7.28 12.59 10.48
N LYS A 65 7.60 12.91 11.74
CA LYS A 65 7.27 14.23 12.32
C LYS A 65 7.93 15.37 11.53
N GLN A 66 9.21 15.22 11.19
CA GLN A 66 9.92 16.22 10.37
C GLN A 66 9.28 16.42 8.98
N ILE A 67 8.77 15.35 8.37
CA ILE A 67 8.04 15.46 7.10
C ILE A 67 6.74 16.23 7.31
N LEU A 68 5.95 15.91 8.33
CA LEU A 68 4.71 16.63 8.64
C LEU A 68 4.96 18.11 8.95
N ASP A 69 6.02 18.44 9.69
CA ASP A 69 6.41 19.83 9.95
C ASP A 69 6.77 20.58 8.65
N LYS A 70 7.48 19.93 7.72
CA LYS A 70 7.76 20.51 6.40
C LYS A 70 6.47 20.75 5.60
N LEU A 71 5.51 19.82 5.64
CA LEU A 71 4.22 20.00 4.96
C LEU A 71 3.44 21.19 5.55
N ARG A 72 3.50 21.37 6.88
CA ARG A 72 2.88 22.53 7.52
C ARG A 72 3.50 23.85 7.01
N VAL A 73 4.82 23.95 6.96
CA VAL A 73 5.52 25.11 6.40
C VAL A 73 5.16 25.35 4.92
N GLU A 74 5.05 24.29 4.11
CA GLU A 74 4.63 24.41 2.71
C GLU A 74 3.23 25.04 2.58
N ARG A 75 2.31 24.72 3.48
CA ARG A 75 0.92 25.16 3.44
C ARG A 75 0.74 26.55 4.09
N GLU A 76 1.25 26.73 5.29
CA GLU A 76 1.04 27.93 6.09
C GLU A 76 1.89 29.11 5.61
N ASP A 77 3.19 28.88 5.31
CA ASP A 77 4.11 29.94 4.95
C ASP A 77 4.15 30.20 3.44
N ARG A 78 3.91 29.19 2.61
CA ARG A 78 4.08 29.26 1.15
C ARG A 78 2.79 29.16 0.37
N GLY A 79 1.67 28.84 1.01
CA GLY A 79 0.38 28.67 0.36
C GLY A 79 0.34 27.51 -0.64
N ASN A 80 1.23 26.52 -0.49
CA ASN A 80 1.29 25.36 -1.39
C ASN A 80 0.46 24.20 -0.83
N PHE A 81 -0.73 24.01 -1.38
CA PHE A 81 -1.67 22.94 -1.01
C PHE A 81 -1.59 21.71 -1.93
N LYS A 82 -0.64 21.68 -2.86
CA LYS A 82 -0.34 20.52 -3.71
C LYS A 82 1.04 19.98 -3.34
N ASN A 83 1.08 18.99 -2.47
CA ASN A 83 2.30 18.53 -1.83
C ASN A 83 2.81 17.22 -2.44
N LEU A 84 4.09 17.18 -2.81
CA LEU A 84 4.79 15.96 -3.21
C LEU A 84 5.71 15.51 -2.08
N ILE A 85 5.47 14.31 -1.57
CA ILE A 85 6.31 13.64 -0.57
C ILE A 85 7.13 12.55 -1.28
N VAL A 86 8.43 12.74 -1.27
CA VAL A 86 9.40 11.76 -1.78
C VAL A 86 9.99 11.01 -0.60
N ALA A 87 9.62 9.75 -0.42
CA ALA A 87 10.10 8.97 0.71
C ALA A 87 10.41 7.53 0.28
N ALA A 88 11.60 7.05 0.64
CA ALA A 88 12.04 5.69 0.30
C ALA A 88 11.03 4.64 0.77
N THR A 89 10.91 3.54 0.04
CA THR A 89 10.04 2.41 0.43
C THR A 89 10.46 1.92 1.83
N GLY A 90 9.48 1.59 2.67
CA GLY A 90 9.72 1.18 4.05
C GLY A 90 9.83 2.32 5.08
N THR A 91 9.82 3.60 4.68
CA THR A 91 9.86 4.74 5.61
C THR A 91 8.50 5.16 6.14
N GLY A 92 7.41 4.50 5.69
CA GLY A 92 6.06 4.71 6.18
C GLY A 92 5.30 5.86 5.50
N LYS A 93 5.41 5.99 4.16
CA LYS A 93 4.65 6.98 3.35
C LYS A 93 3.16 7.03 3.71
N THR A 94 2.52 5.87 3.75
CA THR A 94 1.09 5.75 4.06
C THR A 94 0.77 6.19 5.49
N VAL A 95 1.65 5.88 6.45
CA VAL A 95 1.50 6.33 7.84
C VAL A 95 1.58 7.86 7.92
N ILE A 96 2.54 8.48 7.20
CA ILE A 96 2.68 9.93 7.11
C ILE A 96 1.39 10.55 6.58
N SER A 97 0.86 10.05 5.46
CA SER A 97 -0.37 10.58 4.85
C SER A 97 -1.60 10.39 5.75
N ALA A 98 -1.67 9.30 6.52
CA ALA A 98 -2.77 9.06 7.45
C ALA A 98 -2.75 10.03 8.64
N PHE A 99 -1.57 10.33 9.20
CA PHE A 99 -1.44 11.35 10.24
C PHE A 99 -1.67 12.76 9.73
N ASP A 100 -1.23 13.05 8.51
CA ASP A 100 -1.49 14.32 7.83
C ASP A 100 -2.99 14.54 7.62
N TYR A 101 -3.68 13.50 7.14
CA TYR A 101 -5.14 13.52 7.02
C TYR A 101 -5.84 13.65 8.39
N GLN A 102 -5.35 12.97 9.42
CA GLN A 102 -5.91 13.09 10.77
C GLN A 102 -5.87 14.54 11.27
N GLU A 103 -4.78 15.26 11.04
CA GLU A 103 -4.65 16.67 11.39
C GLU A 103 -5.58 17.55 10.56
N PHE A 104 -5.66 17.28 9.24
CA PHE A 104 -6.61 17.96 8.34
C PHE A 104 -8.05 17.79 8.82
N ALA A 105 -8.47 16.56 9.13
CA ALA A 105 -9.83 16.27 9.59
C ALA A 105 -10.18 16.91 10.94
N ARG A 106 -9.19 17.18 11.80
CA ARG A 106 -9.41 17.88 13.08
C ARG A 106 -9.70 19.36 12.90
N THR A 107 -9.16 19.98 11.85
CA THR A 107 -9.22 21.42 11.62
C THR A 107 -10.31 21.83 10.62
N HIS A 108 -10.90 20.88 9.91
CA HIS A 108 -11.93 21.11 8.90
C HIS A 108 -13.24 20.43 9.28
N SER A 109 -14.35 21.15 9.12
CA SER A 109 -15.70 20.62 9.41
C SER A 109 -16.14 19.56 8.40
N ARG A 110 -15.58 19.60 7.19
CA ARG A 110 -15.74 18.60 6.14
C ARG A 110 -14.33 18.09 5.76
N ALA A 111 -14.15 16.79 5.69
CA ALA A 111 -12.86 16.16 5.39
C ALA A 111 -13.06 14.90 4.55
N ARG A 112 -13.68 15.05 3.38
CA ARG A 112 -13.86 13.93 2.44
C ARG A 112 -12.55 13.59 1.74
N ILE A 113 -12.18 12.31 1.78
CA ILE A 113 -10.91 11.85 1.20
C ILE A 113 -11.12 10.91 0.03
N LEU A 114 -10.34 11.13 -1.03
CA LEU A 114 -10.11 10.16 -2.10
C LEU A 114 -8.66 9.68 -2.02
N PHE A 115 -8.47 8.39 -1.79
CA PHE A 115 -7.17 7.74 -1.84
C PHE A 115 -7.07 6.88 -3.09
N THR A 116 -6.08 7.12 -3.94
CA THR A 116 -5.88 6.36 -5.16
C THR A 116 -4.52 5.68 -5.18
N ALA A 117 -4.50 4.42 -5.59
CA ALA A 117 -3.29 3.68 -5.90
C ALA A 117 -3.56 2.78 -7.11
N HIS A 118 -2.54 2.12 -7.62
CA HIS A 118 -2.74 1.31 -8.80
C HIS A 118 -2.97 -0.18 -8.49
N ARG A 119 -2.62 -0.65 -7.30
CA ARG A 119 -2.84 -2.04 -6.86
C ARG A 119 -3.85 -2.13 -5.71
N GLU A 120 -4.66 -3.17 -5.77
CA GLU A 120 -5.66 -3.45 -4.73
C GLU A 120 -5.03 -3.72 -3.36
N GLU A 121 -3.93 -4.45 -3.32
CA GLU A 121 -3.20 -4.79 -2.10
C GLU A 121 -2.74 -3.52 -1.35
N ILE A 122 -2.22 -2.53 -2.10
CA ILE A 122 -1.80 -1.24 -1.55
C ILE A 122 -3.00 -0.50 -0.97
N LEU A 123 -4.14 -0.49 -1.67
CA LEU A 123 -5.36 0.17 -1.19
C LEU A 123 -5.87 -0.46 0.11
N ARG A 124 -5.90 -1.79 0.20
CA ARG A 124 -6.32 -2.51 1.42
C ARG A 124 -5.39 -2.20 2.60
N GLN A 125 -4.09 -2.24 2.36
CA GLN A 125 -3.09 -1.92 3.38
C GLN A 125 -3.19 -0.45 3.81
N SER A 126 -3.40 0.47 2.87
CA SER A 126 -3.54 1.89 3.16
C SER A 126 -4.80 2.17 3.96
N LEU A 127 -5.95 1.61 3.57
CA LEU A 127 -7.19 1.74 4.34
C LEU A 127 -7.02 1.23 5.79
N ASN A 128 -6.37 0.07 5.98
CA ASN A 128 -6.10 -0.47 7.31
C ASN A 128 -5.18 0.44 8.13
N THR A 129 -4.20 1.08 7.49
CA THR A 129 -3.34 2.07 8.14
C THR A 129 -4.14 3.30 8.58
N TYR A 130 -5.00 3.83 7.72
CA TYR A 130 -5.88 4.95 8.05
C TYR A 130 -6.82 4.61 9.20
N ARG A 131 -7.50 3.48 9.15
CA ARG A 131 -8.36 2.98 10.24
C ARG A 131 -7.60 2.91 11.57
N SER A 132 -6.37 2.40 11.55
CA SER A 132 -5.53 2.29 12.75
C SER A 132 -5.09 3.65 13.29
N VAL A 133 -4.68 4.57 12.42
CA VAL A 133 -4.25 5.94 12.82
C VAL A 133 -5.43 6.76 13.34
N LEU A 134 -6.58 6.67 12.67
CA LEU A 134 -7.80 7.39 13.05
C LEU A 134 -8.53 6.76 14.24
N GLN A 135 -8.16 5.52 14.62
CA GLN A 135 -8.84 4.72 15.64
C GLN A 135 -10.32 4.47 15.30
N ASP A 136 -10.63 4.31 14.01
CA ASP A 136 -11.97 4.05 13.50
C ASP A 136 -11.95 2.85 12.51
N ALA A 137 -12.44 1.69 12.95
CA ALA A 137 -12.51 0.48 12.15
C ALA A 137 -13.48 0.58 10.95
N ASN A 138 -14.43 1.49 11.02
CA ASN A 138 -15.43 1.70 9.98
C ASN A 138 -15.06 2.82 9.00
N PHE A 139 -13.93 3.48 9.23
CA PHE A 139 -13.46 4.52 8.32
C PHE A 139 -13.21 3.97 6.93
N GLY A 140 -13.76 4.66 5.96
CA GLY A 140 -13.47 4.52 4.54
C GLY A 140 -14.01 3.26 3.88
N THR A 141 -14.35 3.41 2.62
CA THR A 141 -14.86 2.36 1.73
C THR A 141 -13.80 1.99 0.71
N LEU A 142 -13.56 0.68 0.54
CA LEU A 142 -12.67 0.15 -0.47
C LEU A 142 -13.47 -0.22 -1.72
N TRP A 143 -13.20 0.43 -2.86
CA TRP A 143 -13.78 0.06 -4.13
C TRP A 143 -12.77 -0.62 -5.05
N VAL A 144 -12.85 -1.94 -5.07
CA VAL A 144 -12.03 -2.81 -5.93
C VAL A 144 -12.89 -3.94 -6.49
N GLY A 145 -12.65 -4.33 -7.72
CA GLY A 145 -13.41 -5.39 -8.39
C GLY A 145 -14.92 -5.10 -8.45
N SER A 146 -15.72 -6.02 -7.94
CA SER A 146 -17.20 -5.91 -7.88
C SER A 146 -17.73 -5.19 -6.64
N ASN A 147 -16.86 -4.86 -5.68
CA ASN A 147 -17.24 -4.21 -4.42
C ASN A 147 -17.46 -2.71 -4.63
N ARG A 148 -18.68 -2.35 -5.08
CA ARG A 148 -19.06 -0.97 -5.39
C ARG A 148 -19.76 -0.32 -4.21
N PRO A 149 -19.47 0.98 -3.90
CA PRO A 149 -20.27 1.75 -2.96
C PRO A 149 -21.76 1.76 -3.35
N GLN A 150 -22.63 1.51 -2.38
CA GLN A 150 -24.09 1.43 -2.57
C GLN A 150 -24.79 2.72 -2.12
N GLU A 151 -24.25 3.36 -1.09
CA GLU A 151 -24.81 4.58 -0.51
C GLU A 151 -23.92 5.80 -0.76
N ALA A 152 -24.52 6.99 -0.81
CA ALA A 152 -23.77 8.23 -1.02
C ALA A 152 -22.69 8.49 0.04
N SER A 153 -22.94 8.07 1.29
CA SER A 153 -21.98 8.18 2.40
C SER A 153 -20.71 7.36 2.19
N GLU A 154 -20.77 6.26 1.44
CA GLU A 154 -19.63 5.40 1.16
C GLU A 154 -18.62 6.02 0.19
N TYR A 155 -19.03 7.08 -0.53
CA TYR A 155 -18.13 7.85 -1.38
C TYR A 155 -17.35 8.92 -0.62
N GLU A 156 -17.74 9.28 0.62
CA GLU A 156 -17.09 10.37 1.36
C GLU A 156 -15.61 10.07 1.70
N HIS A 157 -15.30 8.80 2.01
CA HIS A 157 -13.94 8.37 2.32
C HIS A 157 -13.61 7.16 1.46
N LEU A 158 -13.19 7.40 0.22
CA LEU A 158 -13.08 6.37 -0.80
C LEU A 158 -11.62 5.99 -1.08
N PHE A 159 -11.36 4.68 -1.05
CA PHE A 159 -10.11 4.06 -1.48
C PHE A 159 -10.37 3.28 -2.76
N VAL A 160 -9.83 3.72 -3.88
CA VAL A 160 -10.15 3.18 -5.20
C VAL A 160 -8.92 3.07 -6.09
N SER A 161 -8.85 2.01 -6.91
CA SER A 161 -7.77 1.90 -7.88
C SER A 161 -7.97 2.88 -9.03
N ILE A 162 -6.87 3.45 -9.53
CA ILE A 162 -6.93 4.39 -10.66
C ILE A 162 -7.51 3.75 -11.92
N SER A 163 -7.32 2.45 -12.12
CA SER A 163 -7.93 1.70 -13.22
C SER A 163 -9.45 1.60 -13.08
N MET A 164 -9.93 1.36 -11.86
CA MET A 164 -11.37 1.34 -11.57
C MET A 164 -11.97 2.74 -11.73
N PHE A 165 -11.30 3.76 -11.19
CA PHE A 165 -11.71 5.16 -11.37
C PHE A 165 -11.89 5.51 -12.86
N ASN A 166 -10.91 5.17 -13.71
CA ASN A 166 -10.99 5.45 -15.15
C ASN A 166 -12.04 4.66 -15.88
N SER A 167 -12.29 3.41 -15.51
CA SER A 167 -13.31 2.57 -16.14
C SER A 167 -14.74 3.05 -15.82
N ARG A 168 -14.90 3.81 -14.73
CA ARG A 168 -16.18 4.37 -14.25
C ARG A 168 -16.21 5.89 -14.22
N PHE A 169 -15.32 6.52 -14.95
CA PHE A 169 -15.11 7.97 -14.97
C PHE A 169 -16.38 8.79 -15.15
N GLU A 170 -17.22 8.44 -16.13
CA GLU A 170 -18.47 9.17 -16.38
C GLU A 170 -19.47 9.04 -15.21
N GLU A 171 -19.48 7.91 -14.56
CA GLU A 171 -20.29 7.67 -13.37
C GLU A 171 -19.84 8.54 -12.19
N PHE A 172 -18.53 8.61 -11.92
CA PHE A 172 -17.97 9.48 -10.88
C PHE A 172 -18.35 10.95 -11.13
N PHE A 173 -18.23 11.41 -12.36
CA PHE A 173 -18.50 12.79 -12.71
C PHE A 173 -19.99 13.16 -12.69
N ALA A 174 -20.86 12.19 -12.94
CA ALA A 174 -22.30 12.39 -12.82
C ALA A 174 -22.77 12.42 -11.36
N LEU A 175 -22.05 11.78 -10.45
CA LEU A 175 -22.42 11.64 -9.04
C LEU A 175 -21.71 12.63 -8.12
N LEU A 176 -20.49 13.06 -8.45
CA LEU A 176 -19.62 13.80 -7.55
C LEU A 176 -19.17 15.11 -8.19
N ASP A 177 -19.49 16.21 -7.54
CA ASP A 177 -19.07 17.55 -7.96
C ASP A 177 -17.54 17.73 -7.85
N SER A 178 -17.02 18.72 -8.54
CA SER A 178 -15.58 18.99 -8.57
C SER A 178 -14.96 19.29 -7.20
N ASP A 179 -15.73 19.81 -6.26
CA ASP A 179 -15.33 20.11 -4.88
C ASP A 179 -15.75 19.03 -3.88
N PHE A 180 -16.19 17.85 -4.36
CA PHE A 180 -16.68 16.79 -3.49
C PHE A 180 -15.61 16.31 -2.50
N TYR A 181 -14.37 16.07 -2.96
CA TYR A 181 -13.27 15.68 -2.12
C TYR A 181 -12.45 16.89 -1.65
N ASP A 182 -12.25 16.97 -0.33
CA ASP A 182 -11.44 18.03 0.30
C ASP A 182 -9.96 17.65 0.31
N TYR A 183 -9.67 16.36 0.38
CA TYR A 183 -8.34 15.80 0.50
C TYR A 183 -8.16 14.66 -0.52
N ILE A 184 -7.14 14.75 -1.38
CA ILE A 184 -6.83 13.69 -2.36
C ILE A 184 -5.41 13.19 -2.13
N VAL A 185 -5.26 11.86 -2.04
CA VAL A 185 -3.96 11.18 -1.98
C VAL A 185 -3.75 10.36 -3.23
N ILE A 186 -2.58 10.52 -3.83
CA ILE A 186 -2.11 9.72 -4.95
C ILE A 186 -0.88 8.94 -4.49
N ASP A 187 -1.06 7.66 -4.24
CA ASP A 187 0.07 6.78 -3.94
C ASP A 187 0.76 6.34 -5.23
N GLU A 188 2.07 6.11 -5.15
CA GLU A 188 2.97 5.90 -6.27
C GLU A 188 2.79 6.99 -7.35
N ALA A 189 2.88 8.26 -6.91
CA ALA A 189 2.61 9.45 -7.73
C ALA A 189 3.47 9.53 -9.00
N HIS A 190 4.56 8.77 -9.10
CA HIS A 190 5.35 8.68 -10.33
C HIS A 190 4.56 8.12 -11.53
N HIS A 191 3.42 7.49 -11.29
CA HIS A 191 2.46 7.12 -12.33
C HIS A 191 1.48 8.23 -12.71
N SER A 192 1.42 9.35 -11.97
CA SER A 192 0.40 10.41 -12.11
C SER A 192 0.40 11.12 -13.48
N GLN A 193 1.51 11.06 -14.21
CA GLN A 193 1.62 11.62 -15.56
C GLN A 193 0.94 10.76 -16.65
N ALA A 194 0.44 9.56 -16.32
CA ALA A 194 -0.36 8.79 -17.25
C ALA A 194 -1.71 9.48 -17.49
N ASP A 195 -2.27 9.35 -18.69
CA ASP A 195 -3.57 9.92 -19.06
C ASP A 195 -4.68 9.53 -18.07
N SER A 196 -4.49 8.41 -17.40
CA SER A 196 -5.39 7.91 -16.37
C SER A 196 -5.57 8.86 -15.18
N TYR A 197 -4.53 9.59 -14.78
CA TYR A 197 -4.61 10.55 -13.67
C TYR A 197 -5.02 11.95 -14.12
N ARG A 198 -4.86 12.29 -15.41
CA ARG A 198 -5.25 13.60 -15.93
C ARG A 198 -6.74 13.87 -15.72
N LYS A 199 -7.60 12.90 -15.99
CA LYS A 199 -9.04 12.99 -15.77
C LYS A 199 -9.39 13.32 -14.32
N LEU A 200 -8.65 12.75 -13.34
CA LEU A 200 -8.83 13.04 -11.93
C LEU A 200 -8.44 14.49 -11.61
N PHE A 201 -7.28 14.95 -12.09
CA PHE A 201 -6.81 16.31 -11.87
C PHE A 201 -7.66 17.37 -12.56
N ASP A 202 -8.21 17.06 -13.73
CA ASP A 202 -9.04 17.99 -14.51
C ASP A 202 -10.43 18.16 -13.87
N HIS A 203 -10.92 17.14 -13.17
CA HIS A 203 -12.24 17.20 -12.56
C HIS A 203 -12.21 17.72 -11.12
N PHE A 204 -11.43 17.09 -10.23
CA PHE A 204 -11.48 17.42 -8.83
C PHE A 204 -10.57 18.59 -8.46
N GLN A 205 -11.10 19.46 -7.60
CA GLN A 205 -10.41 20.64 -7.06
C GLN A 205 -10.34 20.53 -5.52
N PRO A 206 -9.51 19.63 -4.97
CA PRO A 206 -9.42 19.44 -3.53
C PRO A 206 -8.78 20.64 -2.85
N GLN A 207 -9.09 20.84 -1.58
CA GLN A 207 -8.35 21.80 -0.73
C GLN A 207 -6.90 21.36 -0.55
N LEU A 208 -6.65 20.05 -0.53
CA LEU A 208 -5.32 19.50 -0.35
C LEU A 208 -5.10 18.28 -1.28
N LEU A 209 -4.03 18.35 -2.07
CA LEU A 209 -3.55 17.25 -2.91
C LEU A 209 -2.20 16.77 -2.42
N VAL A 210 -2.07 15.47 -2.13
CA VAL A 210 -0.85 14.84 -1.65
C VAL A 210 -0.41 13.74 -2.61
N GLY A 211 0.77 13.85 -3.17
CA GLY A 211 1.43 12.79 -3.92
C GLY A 211 2.47 12.08 -3.06
N LEU A 212 2.45 10.77 -3.06
CA LEU A 212 3.43 9.91 -2.37
C LEU A 212 4.24 9.16 -3.41
N THR A 213 5.55 9.17 -3.33
CA THR A 213 6.42 8.36 -4.21
C THR A 213 7.75 8.05 -3.55
N ALA A 214 8.38 6.95 -3.93
CA ALA A 214 9.76 6.66 -3.57
C ALA A 214 10.74 7.22 -4.61
N THR A 215 10.32 7.33 -5.86
CA THR A 215 11.14 7.68 -7.03
C THR A 215 10.47 8.80 -7.83
N PRO A 216 10.83 10.07 -7.57
CA PRO A 216 10.28 11.19 -8.33
C PRO A 216 10.87 11.25 -9.75
N GLU A 217 12.05 10.67 -9.94
CA GLU A 217 12.72 10.57 -11.25
C GLU A 217 12.10 9.43 -12.07
N ARG A 218 11.47 9.78 -13.18
CA ARG A 218 10.87 8.82 -14.09
C ARG A 218 11.84 8.38 -15.18
N MET A 219 11.73 7.11 -15.59
CA MET A 219 12.52 6.58 -16.69
C MET A 219 12.18 7.24 -18.05
N ASP A 220 10.97 7.82 -18.20
CA ASP A 220 10.54 8.56 -19.39
C ASP A 220 10.91 10.04 -19.36
N GLY A 221 11.64 10.49 -18.35
CA GLY A 221 12.13 11.88 -18.20
C GLY A 221 11.05 12.91 -17.86
N LYS A 222 9.80 12.51 -17.66
CA LYS A 222 8.72 13.43 -17.29
C LYS A 222 8.84 13.86 -15.82
N ASP A 223 8.62 15.13 -15.57
CA ASP A 223 8.67 15.73 -14.25
C ASP A 223 7.29 15.69 -13.57
N LEU A 224 7.23 15.23 -12.33
CA LEU A 224 6.01 15.19 -11.52
C LEU A 224 5.68 16.52 -10.84
N ARG A 225 6.69 17.35 -10.64
CA ARG A 225 6.57 18.60 -9.86
C ARG A 225 5.47 19.54 -10.35
N PRO A 226 5.20 19.69 -11.66
CA PRO A 226 4.13 20.56 -12.13
C PRO A 226 2.74 20.24 -11.55
N ASP A 227 2.44 18.99 -11.26
CA ASP A 227 1.17 18.58 -10.66
C ASP A 227 1.09 18.87 -9.16
N PHE A 228 2.27 19.06 -8.51
CA PHE A 228 2.41 19.22 -7.06
C PHE A 228 3.11 20.54 -6.69
N GLY A 229 2.62 21.65 -7.23
CA GLY A 229 3.14 22.99 -6.89
C GLY A 229 4.56 23.27 -7.35
N ASN A 230 5.04 22.59 -8.41
CA ASN A 230 6.36 22.70 -9.02
C ASN A 230 7.55 22.38 -8.09
N ARG A 231 7.32 21.62 -7.01
CA ARG A 231 8.37 21.34 -6.02
C ARG A 231 8.11 20.03 -5.25
N ILE A 232 9.17 19.52 -4.64
CA ILE A 232 9.10 18.47 -3.63
C ILE A 232 8.87 19.15 -2.28
N SER A 233 7.76 18.85 -1.62
CA SER A 233 7.38 19.45 -0.33
C SER A 233 8.20 18.90 0.82
N ALA A 234 8.44 17.57 0.80
CA ALA A 234 9.28 16.91 1.78
C ALA A 234 9.95 15.68 1.16
N GLU A 235 11.18 15.39 1.58
CA GLU A 235 11.88 14.20 1.08
C GLU A 235 12.71 13.51 2.17
N ILE A 236 12.78 12.17 2.03
CA ILE A 236 13.74 11.30 2.69
C ILE A 236 14.10 10.16 1.72
N ARG A 237 15.24 10.31 1.06
CA ARG A 237 15.71 9.38 0.04
C ARG A 237 16.41 8.16 0.66
N LEU A 238 16.59 7.10 -0.14
CA LEU A 238 17.22 5.86 0.32
C LEU A 238 18.55 6.06 1.05
N PRO A 239 19.53 6.86 0.56
CA PRO A 239 20.78 7.08 1.29
C PRO A 239 20.58 7.70 2.68
N GLN A 240 19.68 8.69 2.79
CA GLN A 240 19.35 9.35 4.05
C GLN A 240 18.64 8.39 5.03
N ALA A 241 17.72 7.57 4.50
CA ALA A 241 17.00 6.58 5.30
C ALA A 241 17.95 5.49 5.84
N LEU A 242 18.92 5.03 5.05
CA LEU A 242 19.96 4.11 5.47
C LEU A 242 20.88 4.73 6.53
N GLN A 243 21.35 5.98 6.30
CA GLN A 243 22.19 6.71 7.23
C GLN A 243 21.50 6.94 8.58
N ALA A 244 20.20 7.22 8.57
CA ALA A 244 19.39 7.41 9.77
C ALA A 244 19.01 6.09 10.47
N GLY A 245 19.43 4.93 9.97
CA GLY A 245 19.10 3.61 10.52
C GLY A 245 17.61 3.24 10.41
N LEU A 246 16.87 3.88 9.50
CA LEU A 246 15.44 3.61 9.27
C LEU A 246 15.22 2.36 8.43
N LEU A 247 16.18 2.04 7.59
CA LEU A 247 16.18 0.87 6.73
C LEU A 247 17.41 0.02 7.03
N THR A 248 17.25 -1.29 6.86
CA THR A 248 18.36 -2.23 7.00
C THR A 248 19.38 -2.02 5.88
N PRO A 249 20.67 -1.88 6.21
CA PRO A 249 21.72 -1.86 5.20
C PRO A 249 21.70 -3.12 4.34
N PHE A 250 22.06 -2.97 3.07
CA PHE A 250 22.11 -4.10 2.13
C PHE A 250 23.45 -4.10 1.39
N GLN A 251 23.83 -5.27 0.91
CA GLN A 251 24.97 -5.46 0.04
C GLN A 251 24.47 -5.58 -1.40
N TYR A 252 24.96 -4.75 -2.30
CA TYR A 252 24.64 -4.80 -3.71
C TYR A 252 25.78 -5.48 -4.46
N LEU A 253 25.45 -6.57 -5.18
CA LEU A 253 26.40 -7.33 -5.98
C LEU A 253 25.91 -7.33 -7.44
N CYS A 254 26.74 -6.80 -8.33
CA CYS A 254 26.48 -6.85 -9.76
C CYS A 254 27.27 -8.04 -10.36
N ILE A 255 26.56 -8.98 -10.94
CA ILE A 255 27.15 -10.17 -11.58
C ILE A 255 26.90 -10.03 -13.07
N SER A 256 27.98 -9.93 -13.86
CA SER A 256 27.93 -9.93 -15.32
C SER A 256 27.92 -11.35 -15.85
N ASP A 257 27.23 -11.57 -16.94
CA ASP A 257 27.24 -12.80 -17.73
C ASP A 257 27.48 -12.49 -19.22
N ASP A 258 27.67 -13.54 -19.99
CA ASP A 258 27.93 -13.45 -21.46
C ASP A 258 26.62 -13.38 -22.28
N THR A 259 25.47 -13.11 -21.63
CA THR A 259 24.20 -12.99 -22.35
C THR A 259 24.19 -11.71 -23.17
N ASP A 260 24.19 -11.82 -24.47
CA ASP A 260 24.10 -10.69 -25.38
C ASP A 260 22.66 -10.16 -25.41
N LEU A 261 22.46 -8.97 -24.81
CA LEU A 261 21.21 -8.24 -24.80
C LEU A 261 21.21 -7.05 -25.78
N SER A 262 22.25 -6.89 -26.59
CA SER A 262 22.38 -5.80 -27.57
C SER A 262 21.60 -6.05 -28.88
N ASP A 263 21.09 -7.24 -29.06
CA ASP A 263 20.34 -7.65 -30.27
C ASP A 263 19.06 -6.82 -30.43
N ASP A 264 18.96 -6.04 -31.50
CA ASP A 264 17.81 -5.21 -31.84
C ASP A 264 16.48 -5.97 -31.84
N SER A 265 16.53 -7.29 -32.14
CA SER A 265 15.34 -8.13 -32.12
C SER A 265 14.71 -8.29 -30.75
N LEU A 266 15.45 -8.02 -29.66
CA LEU A 266 14.95 -8.05 -28.30
C LEU A 266 14.12 -6.82 -27.97
N TRP A 267 14.15 -5.78 -28.82
CA TRP A 267 13.47 -4.52 -28.55
C TRP A 267 12.14 -4.42 -29.31
N SER A 268 11.16 -3.80 -28.68
CA SER A 268 9.88 -3.39 -29.25
C SER A 268 9.67 -1.90 -28.92
N GLY A 269 10.12 -1.03 -29.82
CA GLY A 269 10.20 0.42 -29.54
C GLY A 269 11.23 0.72 -28.46
N GLN A 270 10.80 1.31 -27.34
CA GLN A 270 11.68 1.65 -26.20
C GLN A 270 11.70 0.59 -25.10
N LYS A 271 11.05 -0.55 -25.28
CA LYS A 271 10.94 -1.63 -24.27
C LYS A 271 11.42 -2.94 -24.82
N TYR A 272 11.90 -3.81 -23.93
CA TYR A 272 12.21 -5.21 -24.33
C TYR A 272 10.94 -5.96 -24.71
N ASN A 273 11.06 -6.79 -25.74
CA ASN A 273 10.10 -7.84 -26.02
C ASN A 273 10.26 -8.95 -24.97
N ILE A 274 9.33 -9.04 -24.05
CA ILE A 274 9.40 -9.89 -22.86
C ILE A 274 9.58 -11.37 -23.22
N GLU A 275 8.90 -11.87 -24.26
CA GLU A 275 9.02 -13.28 -24.67
C GLU A 275 10.40 -13.60 -25.23
N ARG A 276 10.93 -12.76 -26.12
CA ARG A 276 12.29 -12.94 -26.68
C ARG A 276 13.37 -12.78 -25.61
N LEU A 277 13.16 -11.85 -24.67
CA LEU A 277 14.06 -11.70 -23.52
C LEU A 277 14.05 -12.96 -22.65
N ALA A 278 12.88 -13.53 -22.37
CA ALA A 278 12.77 -14.77 -21.62
C ALA A 278 13.46 -15.94 -22.33
N ASP A 279 13.42 -16.02 -23.70
CA ASP A 279 14.15 -17.04 -24.46
C ASP A 279 15.68 -16.97 -24.23
N LYS A 280 16.22 -15.75 -24.15
CA LYS A 280 17.64 -15.54 -23.84
C LYS A 280 17.97 -15.87 -22.39
N LEU A 281 17.08 -15.52 -21.44
CA LEU A 281 17.32 -15.68 -20.01
C LEU A 281 17.07 -17.10 -19.49
N CYS A 282 16.23 -17.90 -20.16
CA CYS A 282 15.98 -19.31 -19.82
C CYS A 282 17.12 -20.23 -20.29
N ALA A 283 18.37 -19.90 -19.97
CA ALA A 283 19.55 -20.68 -20.30
C ALA A 283 20.12 -21.39 -19.06
N LYS A 284 20.42 -22.69 -19.18
CA LYS A 284 21.00 -23.47 -18.06
C LYS A 284 22.35 -22.92 -17.59
N THR A 285 23.16 -22.40 -18.50
CA THR A 285 24.45 -21.76 -18.22
C THR A 285 24.27 -20.54 -17.31
N ARG A 286 23.20 -19.74 -17.56
CA ARG A 286 22.86 -18.60 -16.73
C ARG A 286 22.35 -19.03 -15.34
N ALA A 287 21.51 -20.06 -15.28
CA ALA A 287 21.06 -20.63 -14.02
C ALA A 287 22.25 -21.14 -13.19
N GLN A 288 23.22 -21.81 -13.81
CA GLN A 288 24.47 -22.23 -13.17
C GLN A 288 25.24 -21.03 -12.61
N LEU A 289 25.41 -19.97 -13.39
CA LEU A 289 26.09 -18.76 -12.93
C LEU A 289 25.40 -18.14 -11.70
N ILE A 290 24.06 -18.14 -11.68
CA ILE A 290 23.29 -17.66 -10.51
C ILE A 290 23.57 -18.55 -9.30
N VAL A 291 23.56 -19.87 -9.47
CA VAL A 291 23.86 -20.82 -8.39
C VAL A 291 25.30 -20.66 -7.87
N ASP A 292 26.27 -20.52 -8.77
CA ASP A 292 27.66 -20.28 -8.39
C ASP A 292 27.83 -18.96 -7.61
N ALA A 293 27.04 -17.95 -7.97
CA ALA A 293 27.01 -16.68 -7.25
C ALA A 293 26.36 -16.82 -5.86
N LEU A 294 25.27 -17.60 -5.74
CA LEU A 294 24.68 -17.92 -4.44
C LEU A 294 25.69 -18.60 -3.52
N HIS A 295 26.38 -19.65 -3.99
CA HIS A 295 27.44 -20.33 -3.21
C HIS A 295 28.59 -19.42 -2.83
N LYS A 296 28.93 -18.47 -3.71
CA LYS A 296 30.08 -17.57 -3.48
C LYS A 296 29.78 -16.45 -2.47
N TYR A 297 28.57 -15.90 -2.51
CA TYR A 297 28.26 -14.64 -1.83
C TYR A 297 27.30 -14.78 -0.65
N LEU A 298 26.55 -15.88 -0.55
CA LEU A 298 25.68 -16.13 0.59
C LEU A 298 26.41 -16.99 1.64
N ALA A 299 26.24 -16.63 2.91
CA ALA A 299 26.80 -17.41 4.01
C ALA A 299 26.02 -18.71 4.25
N ASP A 300 24.74 -18.72 3.94
CA ASP A 300 23.84 -19.86 4.09
C ASP A 300 22.77 -19.83 2.99
N GLU A 301 23.13 -20.33 1.83
CA GLU A 301 22.29 -20.31 0.64
C GLU A 301 21.12 -21.30 0.70
N TYR A 302 21.17 -22.29 1.60
CA TYR A 302 20.12 -23.30 1.73
C TYR A 302 19.01 -22.94 2.72
N THR A 303 19.24 -21.95 3.57
CA THR A 303 18.26 -21.49 4.58
C THR A 303 17.89 -20.01 4.44
N CYS A 304 18.51 -19.29 3.51
CA CYS A 304 18.17 -17.90 3.23
C CYS A 304 16.73 -17.75 2.71
N ARG A 305 16.20 -16.55 2.82
CA ARG A 305 14.91 -16.19 2.24
C ARG A 305 15.14 -15.26 1.07
N ALA A 306 14.84 -15.75 -0.14
CA ALA A 306 15.18 -15.07 -1.36
C ALA A 306 13.96 -14.88 -2.28
N LEU A 307 13.85 -13.70 -2.89
CA LEU A 307 12.95 -13.42 -4.01
C LEU A 307 13.77 -13.34 -5.29
N CYS A 308 13.35 -14.10 -6.30
CA CYS A 308 13.96 -14.12 -7.63
C CYS A 308 13.00 -13.43 -8.61
N PHE A 309 13.27 -12.18 -8.98
CA PHE A 309 12.43 -11.43 -9.90
C PHE A 309 12.70 -11.87 -11.34
N CYS A 310 11.68 -12.37 -12.01
CA CYS A 310 11.73 -12.94 -13.34
C CYS A 310 10.94 -12.08 -14.34
N VAL A 311 11.29 -12.13 -15.61
CA VAL A 311 10.72 -11.28 -16.67
C VAL A 311 9.32 -11.70 -17.10
N ASN A 312 9.01 -13.01 -17.03
CA ASN A 312 7.68 -13.57 -17.29
C ASN A 312 7.48 -14.89 -16.54
N LYS A 313 6.26 -15.46 -16.62
CA LYS A 313 5.87 -16.71 -15.95
C LYS A 313 6.78 -17.88 -16.31
N ARG A 314 7.06 -18.05 -17.59
CA ARG A 314 7.95 -19.13 -18.10
C ARG A 314 9.36 -19.02 -17.49
N HIS A 315 9.90 -17.80 -17.38
CA HIS A 315 11.20 -17.60 -16.75
C HIS A 315 11.15 -17.90 -15.23
N ALA A 316 10.07 -17.54 -14.54
CA ALA A 316 9.90 -17.86 -13.12
C ALA A 316 9.83 -19.38 -12.88
N ASP A 317 9.06 -20.10 -13.70
CA ASP A 317 8.95 -21.57 -13.60
C ASP A 317 10.27 -22.25 -13.92
N PHE A 318 10.96 -21.79 -14.98
CA PHE A 318 12.30 -22.28 -15.34
C PHE A 318 13.29 -22.06 -14.20
N MET A 319 13.37 -20.88 -13.62
CA MET A 319 14.31 -20.59 -12.55
C MET A 319 14.00 -21.41 -11.28
N ALA A 320 12.73 -21.56 -10.90
CA ALA A 320 12.34 -22.39 -9.78
C ALA A 320 12.70 -23.87 -10.01
N GLU A 321 12.53 -24.39 -11.22
CA GLU A 321 12.94 -25.74 -11.62
C GLU A 321 14.46 -25.91 -11.53
N GLN A 322 15.23 -24.96 -12.11
CA GLN A 322 16.69 -25.03 -12.07
C GLN A 322 17.20 -25.00 -10.62
N LEU A 323 16.71 -24.08 -9.79
CA LEU A 323 17.10 -24.02 -8.37
C LEU A 323 16.82 -25.34 -7.64
N ARG A 324 15.66 -25.99 -7.90
CA ARG A 324 15.36 -27.31 -7.32
C ARG A 324 16.33 -28.40 -7.80
N LEU A 325 16.76 -28.37 -9.05
CA LEU A 325 17.74 -29.33 -9.59
C LEU A 325 19.10 -29.20 -8.89
N TYR A 326 19.43 -28.00 -8.39
CA TYR A 326 20.65 -27.76 -7.57
C TYR A 326 20.41 -27.94 -6.06
N GLY A 327 19.27 -28.50 -5.66
CA GLY A 327 18.98 -28.84 -4.25
C GLY A 327 18.38 -27.73 -3.43
N PHE A 328 18.04 -26.58 -4.02
CA PHE A 328 17.39 -25.49 -3.30
C PHE A 328 15.88 -25.72 -3.15
N ASN A 329 15.33 -25.31 -2.02
CA ASN A 329 13.87 -25.30 -1.81
C ASN A 329 13.26 -24.07 -2.47
N ALA A 330 12.77 -24.22 -3.72
CA ALA A 330 12.33 -23.15 -4.58
C ALA A 330 10.94 -23.43 -5.19
N GLN A 331 10.11 -22.39 -5.28
CA GLN A 331 8.81 -22.38 -5.94
C GLN A 331 8.67 -21.15 -6.85
N SER A 332 7.76 -21.24 -7.84
CA SER A 332 7.33 -20.08 -8.63
C SER A 332 5.99 -19.55 -8.12
N LEU A 333 5.82 -18.23 -8.18
CA LEU A 333 4.57 -17.57 -7.86
C LEU A 333 4.25 -16.56 -8.96
N THR A 334 3.15 -16.81 -9.67
CA THR A 334 2.74 -16.01 -10.82
C THR A 334 1.28 -15.58 -10.68
N SER A 335 0.78 -14.80 -11.64
CA SER A 335 -0.65 -14.40 -11.64
C SER A 335 -1.62 -15.59 -11.78
N ASP A 336 -1.15 -16.75 -12.27
CA ASP A 336 -1.97 -17.95 -12.42
C ASP A 336 -2.06 -18.77 -11.10
N THR A 337 -1.19 -18.48 -10.14
CA THR A 337 -1.22 -19.12 -8.82
C THR A 337 -2.49 -18.71 -8.07
N PRO A 338 -3.30 -19.65 -7.57
CA PRO A 338 -4.52 -19.35 -6.81
C PRO A 338 -4.24 -18.43 -5.59
N ALA A 339 -5.22 -17.59 -5.21
CA ALA A 339 -5.04 -16.59 -4.17
C ALA A 339 -4.62 -17.20 -2.81
N ASP A 340 -5.20 -18.35 -2.44
CA ASP A 340 -4.88 -19.02 -1.17
C ASP A 340 -3.47 -19.62 -1.21
N GLU A 341 -3.07 -20.19 -2.34
CA GLU A 341 -1.72 -20.72 -2.55
C GLU A 341 -0.67 -19.59 -2.52
N ARG A 342 -1.00 -18.41 -3.11
CA ARG A 342 -0.12 -17.21 -3.02
C ARG A 342 0.11 -16.79 -1.57
N LYS A 343 -0.95 -16.75 -0.76
CA LYS A 343 -0.84 -16.44 0.67
C LYS A 343 0.01 -17.46 1.40
N GLN A 344 -0.17 -18.75 1.08
CA GLN A 344 0.59 -19.83 1.70
C GLN A 344 2.07 -19.75 1.33
N LEU A 345 2.43 -19.59 0.05
CA LEU A 345 3.82 -19.46 -0.39
C LEU A 345 4.52 -18.24 0.24
N ALA A 346 3.82 -17.10 0.33
CA ALA A 346 4.34 -15.92 1.00
C ALA A 346 4.56 -16.15 2.51
N LYS A 347 3.68 -16.92 3.15
CA LYS A 347 3.82 -17.34 4.55
C LYS A 347 5.00 -18.30 4.71
N ASP A 348 5.12 -19.30 3.87
CA ASP A 348 6.18 -20.31 3.90
C ASP A 348 7.57 -19.67 3.73
N LEU A 349 7.70 -18.69 2.81
CA LEU A 349 8.92 -17.92 2.65
C LEU A 349 9.24 -17.11 3.92
N ARG A 350 8.23 -16.49 4.53
CA ARG A 350 8.40 -15.68 5.75
C ARG A 350 8.78 -16.54 6.96
N GLU A 351 8.22 -17.73 7.08
CA GLU A 351 8.51 -18.67 8.15
C GLU A 351 9.82 -19.46 7.92
N GLY A 352 10.35 -19.44 6.70
CA GLY A 352 11.59 -20.15 6.32
C GLY A 352 11.37 -21.64 6.01
N THR A 353 10.15 -22.06 5.75
CA THR A 353 9.84 -23.39 5.21
C THR A 353 10.01 -23.46 3.69
N LEU A 354 9.96 -22.32 3.01
CA LEU A 354 10.38 -22.09 1.64
C LEU A 354 11.55 -21.10 1.63
N HIS A 355 12.56 -21.32 0.78
CA HIS A 355 13.78 -20.51 0.78
C HIS A 355 13.85 -19.57 -0.44
N TYR A 356 13.44 -20.01 -1.61
CA TYR A 356 13.49 -19.25 -2.86
C TYR A 356 12.11 -19.16 -3.49
N LEU A 357 11.65 -17.94 -3.77
CA LEU A 357 10.40 -17.70 -4.46
C LEU A 357 10.64 -16.91 -5.74
N CYS A 358 10.43 -17.56 -6.91
CA CYS A 358 10.56 -16.95 -8.22
C CYS A 358 9.26 -16.25 -8.59
N VAL A 359 9.30 -14.94 -8.84
CA VAL A 359 8.12 -14.10 -8.99
C VAL A 359 8.16 -13.26 -10.25
N VAL A 360 6.98 -12.87 -10.75
CA VAL A 360 6.82 -11.94 -11.88
C VAL A 360 5.93 -10.80 -11.44
N ASP A 361 6.46 -9.58 -11.43
CA ASP A 361 5.75 -8.33 -11.07
C ASP A 361 4.96 -8.35 -9.74
N ILE A 362 5.10 -9.41 -8.96
CA ILE A 362 4.55 -9.54 -7.62
C ILE A 362 5.64 -9.11 -6.65
N PHE A 363 5.31 -8.33 -5.64
CA PHE A 363 6.25 -7.73 -4.67
C PHE A 363 7.18 -6.63 -5.24
N ASN A 364 6.96 -6.12 -6.45
CA ASN A 364 7.75 -5.01 -6.99
C ASN A 364 7.45 -3.68 -6.29
N GLU A 365 6.25 -3.54 -5.76
CA GLU A 365 5.76 -2.33 -5.09
C GLU A 365 5.00 -2.71 -3.82
N GLY A 366 5.50 -2.26 -2.67
CA GLY A 366 4.84 -2.26 -1.36
C GLY A 366 4.65 -3.58 -0.65
#